data_2c2f60333ee74fc9fbecdbd720221447
#
_entry.id   2c2f60333ee74fc9fbecdbd720221447
#
_cell.length_a   1.000
_cell.length_b   1.000
_cell.length_c   1.000
_cell.angle_alpha   90.00
_cell.angle_beta   90.00
_cell.angle_gamma   90.00
#
_symmetry.space_group_name_H-M   'P 1'
#
loop_
_entity.id
_entity.type
_entity.pdbx_description
1 polymer ?
#
loop_
_entity_poly.entity_id
_entity_poly.type
_entity_poly.pdbx_seq_one_letter_code
_entity_poly.pdbx_strand_id
1 'polypeptide(L)'
;NKLLKLIEEPPEKTIFLLITENEDQIISTIRSRCQALHFPVLSEQDIANGLIIREKCSESDALKIATQAEGNYNKAIHLLHQDSNDLIFEQWFIAWIRTAFKAKGNAAVIQELVVWSETIAKTGRENQKQFLDYCLQFFRQALLLNYKSPDLVFLETQTPKFNLQNFAPFVHSENILAIEKELNDAMYHIERNGNAKIILLDLSMKLTRFLHKKETSL
;
A
#
# COMPACT_ATOMS: atom_id res chain seq x y z
N ASN A 1 -29.26 -12.52 -13.65
CA ASN A 1 -29.74 -13.69 -14.39
C ASN A 1 -29.19 -13.86 -15.82
N LYS A 2 -28.78 -12.78 -16.54
CA LYS A 2 -28.21 -12.91 -17.89
C LYS A 2 -26.82 -13.58 -17.87
N LEU A 3 -26.00 -13.29 -16.87
CA LEU A 3 -24.66 -13.86 -16.72
C LEU A 3 -24.72 -15.38 -16.46
N LEU A 4 -25.66 -15.82 -15.64
CA LEU A 4 -25.84 -17.26 -15.34
C LEU A 4 -26.19 -18.06 -16.60
N LYS A 5 -27.08 -17.55 -17.44
CA LYS A 5 -27.41 -18.18 -18.73
C LYS A 5 -26.21 -18.25 -19.66
N LEU A 6 -25.37 -17.20 -19.65
CA LEU A 6 -24.18 -17.14 -20.49
C LEU A 6 -23.10 -18.16 -20.04
N ILE A 7 -23.02 -18.43 -18.73
CA ILE A 7 -22.11 -19.45 -18.17
C ILE A 7 -22.66 -20.86 -18.43
N GLU A 8 -23.99 -21.06 -18.37
CA GLU A 8 -24.64 -22.35 -18.65
C GLU A 8 -24.53 -22.76 -20.12
N GLU A 9 -24.76 -21.80 -21.01
CA GLU A 9 -24.77 -22.02 -22.47
C GLU A 9 -23.80 -21.00 -23.12
N PRO A 10 -22.49 -21.24 -23.01
CA PRO A 10 -21.52 -20.31 -23.61
C PRO A 10 -21.63 -20.34 -25.15
N PRO A 11 -21.41 -19.21 -25.82
CA PRO A 11 -21.32 -19.16 -27.27
C PRO A 11 -20.22 -20.11 -27.77
N GLU A 12 -20.41 -20.63 -29.00
CA GLU A 12 -19.38 -21.51 -29.59
C GLU A 12 -17.98 -20.90 -29.51
N LYS A 13 -16.97 -21.72 -29.20
CA LYS A 13 -15.55 -21.34 -29.07
C LYS A 13 -15.28 -20.29 -27.98
N THR A 14 -16.12 -20.19 -26.95
CA THR A 14 -15.94 -19.26 -25.83
C THR A 14 -15.60 -20.02 -24.55
N ILE A 15 -14.60 -19.53 -23.81
CA ILE A 15 -14.23 -20.01 -22.48
C ILE A 15 -14.32 -18.82 -21.51
N PHE A 16 -15.00 -19.02 -20.39
CA PHE A 16 -15.06 -18.07 -19.29
C PHE A 16 -14.03 -18.44 -18.22
N LEU A 17 -13.13 -17.51 -17.90
CA LEU A 17 -12.20 -17.64 -16.79
C LEU A 17 -12.65 -16.68 -15.68
N LEU A 18 -13.09 -17.22 -14.55
CA LEU A 18 -13.46 -16.46 -13.36
C LEU A 18 -12.31 -16.58 -12.37
N ILE A 19 -11.73 -15.46 -11.99
CA ILE A 19 -10.59 -15.40 -11.06
C ILE A 19 -11.07 -14.77 -9.76
N THR A 20 -10.76 -15.43 -8.63
CA THR A 20 -11.09 -14.96 -7.29
C THR A 20 -10.01 -15.37 -6.29
N GLU A 21 -9.79 -14.56 -5.29
CA GLU A 21 -8.97 -14.92 -4.13
C GLU A 21 -9.78 -15.61 -3.02
N ASN A 22 -11.12 -15.52 -3.10
CA ASN A 22 -12.02 -16.08 -2.09
C ASN A 22 -13.18 -16.83 -2.76
N GLU A 23 -13.05 -18.15 -2.87
CA GLU A 23 -14.05 -19.02 -3.47
C GLU A 23 -15.39 -18.98 -2.71
N ASP A 24 -15.36 -18.83 -1.39
CA ASP A 24 -16.57 -18.85 -0.56
C ASP A 24 -17.47 -17.63 -0.77
N GLN A 25 -16.93 -16.55 -1.32
CA GLN A 25 -17.72 -15.36 -1.68
C GLN A 25 -18.45 -15.50 -3.03
N ILE A 26 -18.10 -16.54 -3.80
CA ILE A 26 -18.81 -16.80 -5.07
C ILE A 26 -20.12 -17.51 -4.78
N ILE A 27 -21.22 -16.96 -5.32
CA ILE A 27 -22.54 -17.56 -5.16
C ILE A 27 -22.54 -19.02 -5.68
N SER A 28 -23.20 -19.90 -4.95
CA SER A 28 -23.22 -21.35 -5.23
C SER A 28 -23.69 -21.69 -6.64
N THR A 29 -24.59 -20.88 -7.21
CA THR A 29 -25.10 -21.03 -8.57
C THR A 29 -24.04 -20.83 -9.66
N ILE A 30 -23.01 -20.00 -9.45
CA ILE A 30 -21.87 -19.85 -10.35
C ILE A 30 -20.89 -21.00 -10.11
N ARG A 31 -20.59 -21.26 -8.84
CA ARG A 31 -19.61 -22.29 -8.44
C ARG A 31 -19.99 -23.69 -8.96
N SER A 32 -21.29 -24.03 -8.93
CA SER A 32 -21.78 -25.32 -9.44
C SER A 32 -21.69 -25.51 -10.97
N ARG A 33 -21.40 -24.44 -11.71
CA ARG A 33 -21.31 -24.42 -13.18
C ARG A 33 -19.89 -24.22 -13.68
N CYS A 34 -18.95 -24.04 -12.78
CA CYS A 34 -17.54 -23.84 -13.09
C CYS A 34 -16.70 -25.00 -12.58
N GLN A 35 -15.62 -25.32 -13.28
CA GLN A 35 -14.59 -26.18 -12.75
C GLN A 35 -13.64 -25.33 -11.92
N ALA A 36 -13.50 -25.62 -10.63
CA ALA A 36 -12.55 -24.94 -9.77
C ALA A 36 -11.12 -25.46 -10.03
N LEU A 37 -10.20 -24.53 -10.22
CA LEU A 37 -8.76 -24.79 -10.27
C LEU A 37 -8.11 -24.01 -9.15
N HIS A 38 -7.55 -24.72 -8.16
CA HIS A 38 -6.84 -24.09 -7.06
C HIS A 38 -5.36 -23.89 -7.42
N PHE A 39 -4.89 -22.67 -7.29
CA PHE A 39 -3.48 -22.32 -7.42
C PHE A 39 -2.90 -22.14 -6.01
N PRO A 40 -2.05 -23.06 -5.55
CA PRO A 40 -1.39 -22.91 -4.25
C PRO A 40 -0.42 -21.74 -4.28
N VAL A 41 -0.12 -21.21 -3.11
CA VAL A 41 0.96 -20.22 -2.93
C VAL A 41 2.28 -20.84 -3.38
N LEU A 42 3.15 -20.02 -3.99
CA LEU A 42 4.46 -20.47 -4.45
C LEU A 42 5.39 -20.72 -3.26
N SER A 43 6.29 -21.68 -3.39
CA SER A 43 7.37 -21.84 -2.41
C SER A 43 8.38 -20.70 -2.52
N GLU A 44 9.10 -20.41 -1.43
CA GLU A 44 10.20 -19.42 -1.46
C GLU A 44 11.23 -19.76 -2.54
N GLN A 45 11.52 -21.05 -2.74
CA GLN A 45 12.46 -21.51 -3.76
C GLN A 45 11.96 -21.25 -5.18
N ASP A 46 10.66 -21.44 -5.43
CA ASP A 46 10.06 -21.16 -6.74
C ASP A 46 10.09 -19.66 -7.05
N ILE A 47 9.80 -18.84 -6.04
CA ILE A 47 9.89 -17.38 -6.17
C ILE A 47 11.32 -16.94 -6.43
N ALA A 48 12.29 -17.43 -5.64
CA ALA A 48 13.70 -17.10 -5.83
C ALA A 48 14.20 -17.50 -7.23
N ASN A 49 13.89 -18.73 -7.67
CA ASN A 49 14.23 -19.18 -9.01
C ASN A 49 13.59 -18.31 -10.10
N GLY A 50 12.33 -17.92 -9.92
CA GLY A 50 11.63 -17.03 -10.82
C GLY A 50 12.33 -15.66 -10.94
N LEU A 51 12.74 -15.06 -9.81
CA LEU A 51 13.45 -13.80 -9.77
C LEU A 51 14.84 -13.89 -10.45
N ILE A 52 15.58 -14.98 -10.23
CA ILE A 52 16.89 -15.18 -10.85
C ILE A 52 16.75 -15.32 -12.38
N ILE A 53 15.82 -16.17 -12.83
CA ILE A 53 15.70 -16.51 -14.26
C ILE A 53 15.08 -15.37 -15.07
N ARG A 54 13.99 -14.76 -14.55
CA ARG A 54 13.20 -13.76 -15.30
C ARG A 54 13.71 -12.35 -15.11
N GLU A 55 14.07 -11.99 -13.86
CA GLU A 55 14.45 -10.62 -13.50
C GLU A 55 15.97 -10.44 -13.38
N LYS A 56 16.75 -11.52 -13.55
CA LYS A 56 18.23 -11.53 -13.43
C LYS A 56 18.73 -11.01 -12.08
N CYS A 57 17.96 -11.23 -11.04
CA CYS A 57 18.30 -10.85 -9.67
C CYS A 57 19.47 -11.71 -9.15
N SER A 58 20.27 -11.17 -8.24
CA SER A 58 21.31 -11.97 -7.57
C SER A 58 20.67 -13.05 -6.69
N GLU A 59 21.34 -14.18 -6.52
CA GLU A 59 20.84 -15.30 -5.71
C GLU A 59 20.57 -14.87 -4.24
N SER A 60 21.48 -14.05 -3.68
CA SER A 60 21.35 -13.56 -2.30
C SER A 60 20.12 -12.65 -2.11
N ASP A 61 19.84 -11.78 -3.08
CA ASP A 61 18.72 -10.86 -3.00
C ASP A 61 17.40 -11.57 -3.32
N ALA A 62 17.44 -12.51 -4.29
CA ALA A 62 16.28 -13.32 -4.64
C ALA A 62 15.75 -14.13 -3.44
N LEU A 63 16.64 -14.72 -2.63
CA LEU A 63 16.25 -15.46 -1.43
C LEU A 63 15.64 -14.54 -0.37
N LYS A 64 16.23 -13.37 -0.10
CA LYS A 64 15.68 -12.40 0.85
C LYS A 64 14.29 -11.92 0.45
N ILE A 65 14.14 -11.56 -0.84
CA ILE A 65 12.87 -11.10 -1.39
C ILE A 65 11.82 -12.23 -1.36
N ALA A 66 12.19 -13.47 -1.68
CA ALA A 66 11.30 -14.60 -1.68
C ALA A 66 10.69 -14.87 -0.29
N THR A 67 11.49 -14.78 0.77
CA THR A 67 11.01 -14.90 2.15
C THR A 67 10.01 -13.80 2.51
N GLN A 68 10.26 -12.55 2.10
CA GLN A 68 9.35 -11.42 2.36
C GLN A 68 8.08 -11.44 1.51
N ALA A 69 8.12 -12.14 0.38
CA ALA A 69 7.01 -12.24 -0.56
C ALA A 69 5.88 -13.16 -0.10
N GLU A 70 6.12 -14.04 0.89
CA GLU A 70 5.09 -14.91 1.51
C GLU A 70 4.29 -15.70 0.48
N GLY A 71 4.96 -16.26 -0.55
CA GLY A 71 4.32 -17.06 -1.58
C GLY A 71 3.71 -16.27 -2.74
N ASN A 72 3.78 -14.94 -2.73
CA ASN A 72 3.24 -14.06 -3.78
C ASN A 72 4.33 -13.52 -4.70
N TYR A 73 4.39 -14.03 -5.94
CA TYR A 73 5.40 -13.62 -6.92
C TYR A 73 5.29 -12.14 -7.34
N ASN A 74 4.07 -11.59 -7.42
CA ASN A 74 3.88 -10.19 -7.74
C ASN A 74 4.41 -9.29 -6.60
N LYS A 75 4.19 -9.68 -5.34
CA LYS A 75 4.80 -9.01 -4.19
C LYS A 75 6.32 -9.06 -4.27
N ALA A 76 6.90 -10.20 -4.70
CA ALA A 76 8.34 -10.33 -4.89
C ALA A 76 8.89 -9.38 -5.98
N ILE A 77 8.20 -9.26 -7.11
CA ILE A 77 8.56 -8.31 -8.17
C ILE A 77 8.49 -6.87 -7.65
N HIS A 78 7.44 -6.54 -6.91
CA HIS A 78 7.34 -5.22 -6.28
C HIS A 78 8.51 -4.94 -5.34
N LEU A 79 8.86 -5.88 -4.48
CA LEU A 79 10.01 -5.75 -3.59
C LEU A 79 11.32 -5.59 -4.34
N LEU A 80 11.51 -6.31 -5.46
CA LEU A 80 12.70 -6.21 -6.29
C LEU A 80 12.87 -4.83 -6.96
N HIS A 81 11.75 -4.24 -7.39
CA HIS A 81 11.74 -2.92 -8.05
C HIS A 81 11.52 -1.75 -7.08
N GLN A 82 11.41 -2.03 -5.78
CA GLN A 82 11.10 -1.07 -4.73
C GLN A 82 12.15 0.05 -4.65
N ASP A 83 13.42 -0.28 -4.80
CA ASP A 83 14.52 0.67 -4.69
C ASP A 83 14.43 1.88 -5.64
N SER A 84 13.79 1.74 -6.80
CA SER A 84 13.69 2.83 -7.78
C SER A 84 12.58 3.85 -7.45
N ASN A 85 11.51 3.44 -6.76
CA ASN A 85 10.39 4.30 -6.40
C ASN A 85 10.45 4.78 -4.96
N ASP A 86 11.14 4.07 -4.07
CA ASP A 86 11.19 4.36 -2.65
C ASP A 86 11.74 5.75 -2.35
N LEU A 87 12.77 6.19 -3.05
CA LEU A 87 13.32 7.54 -2.91
C LEU A 87 12.28 8.62 -3.25
N ILE A 88 11.50 8.42 -4.30
CA ILE A 88 10.46 9.37 -4.72
C ILE A 88 9.32 9.36 -3.70
N PHE A 89 8.90 8.17 -3.25
CA PHE A 89 7.85 8.01 -2.26
C PHE A 89 8.26 8.59 -0.90
N GLU A 90 9.53 8.38 -0.50
CA GLU A 90 10.08 9.00 0.70
C GLU A 90 10.05 10.52 0.62
N GLN A 91 10.46 11.11 -0.51
CA GLN A 91 10.41 12.55 -0.71
C GLN A 91 8.97 13.08 -0.65
N TRP A 92 8.01 12.41 -1.28
CA TRP A 92 6.59 12.79 -1.23
C TRP A 92 6.03 12.68 0.18
N PHE A 93 6.36 11.60 0.88
CA PHE A 93 5.93 11.38 2.26
C PHE A 93 6.48 12.46 3.19
N ILE A 94 7.78 12.72 3.14
CA ILE A 94 8.42 13.70 4.01
C ILE A 94 7.89 15.12 3.73
N ALA A 95 7.71 15.48 2.46
CA ALA A 95 7.10 16.75 2.09
C ALA A 95 5.68 16.85 2.67
N TRP A 96 4.89 15.81 2.51
CA TRP A 96 3.52 15.72 3.03
C TRP A 96 3.45 15.87 4.54
N ILE A 97 4.23 15.07 5.28
CA ILE A 97 4.26 15.11 6.75
C ILE A 97 4.69 16.48 7.26
N ARG A 98 5.76 17.09 6.70
CA ARG A 98 6.23 18.42 7.09
C ARG A 98 5.17 19.47 6.87
N THR A 99 4.45 19.42 5.75
CA THR A 99 3.37 20.36 5.43
C THR A 99 2.17 20.13 6.36
N ALA A 100 1.79 18.87 6.62
CA ALA A 100 0.72 18.52 7.56
C ALA A 100 1.00 19.04 8.99
N PHE A 101 2.25 18.94 9.47
CA PHE A 101 2.63 19.49 10.76
C PHE A 101 2.47 21.01 10.82
N LYS A 102 2.84 21.73 9.74
CA LYS A 102 2.74 23.18 9.68
C LYS A 102 1.30 23.68 9.48
N ALA A 103 0.41 22.85 8.95
CA ALA A 103 -0.94 23.25 8.55
C ALA A 103 -1.88 23.49 9.74
N LYS A 104 -1.55 23.01 10.94
CA LYS A 104 -2.38 23.23 12.13
C LYS A 104 -2.51 24.74 12.44
N GLY A 105 -3.71 25.26 12.23
CA GLY A 105 -4.01 26.68 12.49
C GLY A 105 -3.42 27.65 11.46
N ASN A 106 -2.85 27.17 10.35
CA ASN A 106 -2.24 28.02 9.32
C ASN A 106 -2.91 27.79 7.95
N ALA A 107 -3.87 28.66 7.61
CA ALA A 107 -4.62 28.59 6.36
C ALA A 107 -3.72 28.70 5.10
N ALA A 108 -2.62 29.43 5.16
CA ALA A 108 -1.69 29.57 4.02
C ALA A 108 -1.02 28.23 3.68
N VAL A 109 -0.68 27.42 4.69
CA VAL A 109 -0.06 26.11 4.49
C VAL A 109 -1.06 25.07 3.95
N ILE A 110 -2.36 25.25 4.15
CA ILE A 110 -3.38 24.40 3.54
C ILE A 110 -3.27 24.44 2.01
N GLN A 111 -2.94 25.58 1.43
CA GLN A 111 -2.72 25.69 -0.01
C GLN A 111 -1.54 24.81 -0.48
N GLU A 112 -0.51 24.63 0.33
CA GLU A 112 0.60 23.71 0.01
C GLU A 112 0.11 22.24 -0.03
N LEU A 113 -0.81 21.85 0.87
CA LEU A 113 -1.45 20.52 0.83
C LEU A 113 -2.31 20.33 -0.41
N VAL A 114 -3.00 21.37 -0.88
CA VAL A 114 -3.76 21.32 -2.14
C VAL A 114 -2.81 21.05 -3.32
N VAL A 115 -1.71 21.81 -3.41
CA VAL A 115 -0.71 21.65 -4.49
C VAL A 115 -0.07 20.26 -4.42
N TRP A 116 0.28 19.78 -3.22
CA TRP A 116 0.81 18.44 -3.02
C TRP A 116 -0.19 17.36 -3.50
N SER A 117 -1.45 17.47 -3.10
CA SER A 117 -2.51 16.53 -3.52
C SER A 117 -2.72 16.53 -5.03
N GLU A 118 -2.65 17.68 -5.69
CA GLU A 118 -2.70 17.81 -7.15
C GLU A 118 -1.51 17.12 -7.83
N THR A 119 -0.33 17.27 -7.25
CA THR A 119 0.89 16.66 -7.78
C THR A 119 0.81 15.14 -7.75
N ILE A 120 0.44 14.57 -6.59
CA ILE A 120 0.30 13.12 -6.46
C ILE A 120 -0.88 12.59 -7.29
N ALA A 121 -1.99 13.33 -7.38
CA ALA A 121 -3.13 12.92 -8.21
C ALA A 121 -2.80 12.76 -9.70
N LYS A 122 -1.75 13.42 -10.21
CA LYS A 122 -1.30 13.33 -11.61
C LYS A 122 -0.41 12.13 -11.89
N THR A 123 0.08 11.42 -10.89
CA THR A 123 1.05 10.30 -11.05
C THR A 123 0.42 9.01 -11.57
N GLY A 124 -0.90 8.95 -11.63
CA GLY A 124 -1.64 7.76 -12.03
C GLY A 124 -2.01 6.87 -10.84
N ARG A 125 -3.08 6.09 -11.03
CA ARG A 125 -3.73 5.33 -9.95
C ARG A 125 -2.82 4.31 -9.28
N GLU A 126 -2.04 3.61 -10.08
CA GLU A 126 -1.15 2.58 -9.56
C GLU A 126 -0.05 3.18 -8.67
N ASN A 127 0.60 4.25 -9.12
CA ASN A 127 1.59 4.96 -8.31
C ASN A 127 0.98 5.55 -7.02
N GLN A 128 -0.27 6.01 -7.08
CA GLN A 128 -0.97 6.52 -5.89
C GLN A 128 -1.20 5.42 -4.86
N LYS A 129 -1.62 4.24 -5.30
CA LYS A 129 -1.82 3.07 -4.41
C LYS A 129 -0.50 2.63 -3.81
N GLN A 130 0.54 2.47 -4.62
CA GLN A 130 1.89 2.10 -4.15
C GLN A 130 2.44 3.11 -3.16
N PHE A 131 2.25 4.40 -3.41
CA PHE A 131 2.63 5.46 -2.48
C PHE A 131 1.88 5.37 -1.15
N LEU A 132 0.56 5.12 -1.16
CA LEU A 132 -0.22 4.98 0.07
C LEU A 132 0.15 3.72 0.85
N ASP A 133 0.48 2.63 0.17
CA ASP A 133 1.02 1.42 0.80
C ASP A 133 2.39 1.69 1.43
N TYR A 134 3.28 2.40 0.72
CA TYR A 134 4.54 2.89 1.28
C TYR A 134 4.32 3.71 2.56
N CYS A 135 3.32 4.60 2.57
CA CYS A 135 2.97 5.38 3.76
C CYS A 135 2.53 4.50 4.93
N LEU A 136 1.72 3.45 4.68
CA LEU A 136 1.33 2.48 5.71
C LEU A 136 2.54 1.79 6.33
N GLN A 137 3.46 1.31 5.50
CA GLN A 137 4.69 0.68 5.99
C GLN A 137 5.53 1.67 6.80
N PHE A 138 5.63 2.91 6.33
CA PHE A 138 6.40 3.95 7.03
C PHE A 138 5.81 4.24 8.43
N PHE A 139 4.49 4.40 8.54
CA PHE A 139 3.83 4.60 9.83
C PHE A 139 3.98 3.40 10.75
N ARG A 140 3.92 2.17 10.22
CA ARG A 140 4.17 0.93 10.97
C ARG A 140 5.59 0.91 11.54
N GLN A 141 6.61 1.24 10.73
CA GLN A 141 8.00 1.29 11.18
C GLN A 141 8.21 2.38 12.25
N ALA A 142 7.60 3.55 12.08
CA ALA A 142 7.63 4.61 13.07
C ALA A 142 6.99 4.17 14.40
N LEU A 143 5.86 3.46 14.36
CA LEU A 143 5.21 2.92 15.55
C LEU A 143 6.11 1.93 16.29
N LEU A 144 6.69 0.96 15.58
CA LEU A 144 7.59 -0.04 16.17
C LEU A 144 8.79 0.63 16.86
N LEU A 145 9.34 1.66 16.23
CA LEU A 145 10.43 2.42 16.80
C LEU A 145 10.00 3.19 18.06
N ASN A 146 8.81 3.79 18.07
CA ASN A 146 8.26 4.50 19.22
C ASN A 146 8.09 3.55 20.43
N TYR A 147 7.66 2.31 20.19
CA TYR A 147 7.47 1.28 21.22
C TYR A 147 8.74 0.44 21.49
N LYS A 148 9.92 0.97 21.16
CA LYS A 148 11.25 0.40 21.49
C LYS A 148 11.45 -1.03 20.96
N SER A 149 10.98 -1.32 19.75
CA SER A 149 11.22 -2.58 19.04
C SER A 149 12.13 -2.35 17.82
N PRO A 150 13.38 -1.86 18.00
CA PRO A 150 14.26 -1.51 16.87
C PRO A 150 14.65 -2.70 16.01
N ASP A 151 14.67 -3.91 16.58
CA ASP A 151 15.02 -5.14 15.85
C ASP A 151 14.00 -5.50 14.75
N LEU A 152 12.79 -4.90 14.80
CA LEU A 152 11.74 -5.07 13.80
C LEU A 152 11.66 -3.89 12.81
N VAL A 153 12.58 -2.94 12.92
CA VAL A 153 12.62 -1.75 12.05
C VAL A 153 13.66 -1.97 10.95
N PHE A 154 13.18 -2.07 9.71
CA PHE A 154 14.02 -2.31 8.53
C PHE A 154 14.09 -1.09 7.59
N LEU A 155 13.33 -0.03 7.88
CA LEU A 155 13.27 1.16 7.05
C LEU A 155 14.47 2.06 7.32
N GLU A 156 15.31 2.25 6.33
CA GLU A 156 16.37 3.24 6.33
C GLU A 156 15.95 4.46 5.49
N THR A 157 15.94 5.64 6.10
CA THR A 157 15.62 6.87 5.39
C THR A 157 16.85 7.43 4.70
N GLN A 158 16.73 7.74 3.42
CA GLN A 158 17.82 8.26 2.59
C GLN A 158 17.77 9.79 2.45
N THR A 159 16.63 10.42 2.74
CA THR A 159 16.46 11.87 2.60
C THR A 159 17.25 12.64 3.66
N PRO A 160 18.17 13.54 3.26
CA PRO A 160 18.92 14.36 4.20
C PRO A 160 17.99 15.16 5.12
N LYS A 161 18.37 15.28 6.39
CA LYS A 161 17.63 16.06 7.41
C LYS A 161 16.27 15.50 7.80
N PHE A 162 15.94 14.26 7.44
CA PHE A 162 14.83 13.53 8.01
C PHE A 162 15.36 12.38 8.86
N ASN A 163 14.85 12.24 10.07
CA ASN A 163 15.22 11.16 11.00
C ASN A 163 13.95 10.49 11.50
N LEU A 164 13.82 9.20 11.23
CA LEU A 164 12.69 8.39 11.65
C LEU A 164 12.53 8.38 13.17
N GLN A 165 13.64 8.38 13.94
CA GLN A 165 13.59 8.42 15.39
C GLN A 165 12.94 9.69 15.94
N ASN A 166 13.15 10.84 15.26
CA ASN A 166 12.52 12.10 15.64
C ASN A 166 11.05 12.17 15.23
N PHE A 167 10.65 11.39 14.23
CA PHE A 167 9.26 11.30 13.78
C PHE A 167 8.45 10.27 14.57
N ALA A 168 9.06 9.18 15.02
CA ALA A 168 8.40 8.07 15.72
C ALA A 168 7.48 8.50 16.87
N PRO A 169 7.83 9.46 17.75
CA PRO A 169 6.96 9.87 18.85
C PRO A 169 5.59 10.47 18.44
N PHE A 170 5.44 10.85 17.17
CA PHE A 170 4.16 11.36 16.65
C PHE A 170 3.22 10.25 16.16
N VAL A 171 3.67 8.98 16.22
CA VAL A 171 2.89 7.79 15.83
C VAL A 171 2.75 6.89 17.04
N HIS A 172 1.54 6.79 17.60
CA HIS A 172 1.28 6.11 18.85
C HIS A 172 -0.11 5.44 18.85
N SER A 173 -0.46 4.68 19.90
CA SER A 173 -1.70 3.91 20.00
C SER A 173 -2.97 4.73 19.74
N GLU A 174 -2.97 6.01 20.14
CA GLU A 174 -4.13 6.87 20.04
C GLU A 174 -4.43 7.36 18.61
N ASN A 175 -3.46 7.25 17.67
CA ASN A 175 -3.65 7.75 16.32
C ASN A 175 -3.41 6.72 15.20
N ILE A 176 -2.61 5.68 15.44
CA ILE A 176 -2.19 4.74 14.39
C ILE A 176 -3.38 4.04 13.70
N LEU A 177 -4.36 3.55 14.46
CA LEU A 177 -5.53 2.87 13.89
C LEU A 177 -6.36 3.79 13.01
N ALA A 178 -6.46 5.08 13.39
CA ALA A 178 -7.15 6.06 12.57
C ALA A 178 -6.36 6.39 11.28
N ILE A 179 -5.03 6.51 11.37
CA ILE A 179 -4.16 6.72 10.23
C ILE A 179 -4.24 5.55 9.24
N GLU A 180 -4.12 4.33 9.74
CA GLU A 180 -4.23 3.10 8.95
C GLU A 180 -5.58 3.01 8.22
N LYS A 181 -6.67 3.24 8.96
CA LYS A 181 -8.01 3.23 8.38
C LYS A 181 -8.15 4.24 7.24
N GLU A 182 -7.75 5.48 7.45
CA GLU A 182 -7.89 6.53 6.43
C GLU A 182 -7.01 6.29 5.19
N LEU A 183 -5.82 5.72 5.37
CA LEU A 183 -4.96 5.32 4.25
C LEU A 183 -5.60 4.18 3.43
N ASN A 184 -6.15 3.17 4.10
CA ASN A 184 -6.86 2.06 3.44
C ASN A 184 -8.14 2.55 2.73
N ASP A 185 -8.92 3.42 3.36
CA ASP A 185 -10.11 4.03 2.76
C ASP A 185 -9.73 4.86 1.51
N ALA A 186 -8.63 5.60 1.56
CA ALA A 186 -8.13 6.35 0.42
C ALA A 186 -7.73 5.43 -0.76
N MET A 187 -7.00 4.34 -0.50
CA MET A 187 -6.66 3.34 -1.51
C MET A 187 -7.91 2.72 -2.13
N TYR A 188 -8.87 2.33 -1.31
CA TYR A 188 -10.14 1.76 -1.75
C TYR A 188 -10.91 2.72 -2.67
N HIS A 189 -10.99 4.00 -2.32
CA HIS A 189 -11.69 4.99 -3.13
C HIS A 189 -10.95 5.32 -4.45
N ILE A 190 -9.62 5.38 -4.43
CA ILE A 190 -8.80 5.59 -5.63
C ILE A 190 -8.98 4.41 -6.60
N GLU A 191 -9.00 3.18 -6.10
CA GLU A 191 -9.21 1.97 -6.89
C GLU A 191 -10.56 1.99 -7.61
N ARG A 192 -11.60 2.56 -6.97
CA ARG A 192 -12.95 2.71 -7.50
C ARG A 192 -13.19 3.99 -8.31
N ASN A 193 -12.13 4.56 -8.87
CA ASN A 193 -12.20 5.76 -9.71
C ASN A 193 -12.63 7.04 -8.97
N GLY A 194 -12.47 7.11 -7.66
CA GLY A 194 -12.65 8.33 -6.90
C GLY A 194 -11.69 9.44 -7.36
N ASN A 195 -12.08 10.68 -7.13
CA ASN A 195 -11.21 11.82 -7.44
C ASN A 195 -10.00 11.86 -6.51
N ALA A 196 -8.84 11.43 -7.01
CA ALA A 196 -7.62 11.30 -6.21
C ALA A 196 -7.20 12.61 -5.53
N LYS A 197 -7.36 13.77 -6.19
CA LYS A 197 -7.05 15.08 -5.59
C LYS A 197 -7.88 15.33 -4.33
N ILE A 198 -9.19 15.08 -4.38
CA ILE A 198 -10.10 15.30 -3.25
C ILE A 198 -9.78 14.29 -2.13
N ILE A 199 -9.59 13.03 -2.48
CA ILE A 199 -9.28 11.96 -1.52
C ILE A 199 -7.97 12.27 -0.77
N LEU A 200 -6.90 12.61 -1.50
CA LEU A 200 -5.60 12.92 -0.91
C LEU A 200 -5.62 14.20 -0.09
N LEU A 201 -6.42 15.20 -0.47
CA LEU A 201 -6.60 16.42 0.31
C LEU A 201 -7.35 16.15 1.61
N ASP A 202 -8.45 15.40 1.57
CA ASP A 202 -9.20 15.01 2.77
C ASP A 202 -8.31 14.20 3.73
N LEU A 203 -7.59 13.21 3.20
CA LEU A 203 -6.60 12.45 3.95
C LEU A 203 -5.55 13.36 4.61
N SER A 204 -5.05 14.37 3.88
CA SER A 204 -4.05 15.32 4.40
C SER A 204 -4.60 16.16 5.56
N MET A 205 -5.85 16.59 5.46
CA MET A 205 -6.53 17.33 6.54
C MET A 205 -6.75 16.47 7.78
N LYS A 206 -7.12 15.21 7.59
CA LYS A 206 -7.26 14.23 8.69
C LYS A 206 -5.92 13.93 9.34
N LEU A 207 -4.89 13.70 8.53
CA LEU A 207 -3.53 13.43 9.02
C LEU A 207 -2.99 14.59 9.85
N THR A 208 -3.23 15.85 9.45
CA THR A 208 -2.88 17.05 10.25
C THR A 208 -3.45 16.96 11.67
N ARG A 209 -4.67 16.45 11.83
CA ARG A 209 -5.31 16.28 13.15
C ARG A 209 -4.68 15.13 13.92
N PHE A 210 -4.44 14.00 13.27
CA PHE A 210 -3.90 12.79 13.90
C PHE A 210 -2.48 13.00 14.43
N LEU A 211 -1.61 13.64 13.65
CA LEU A 211 -0.23 13.93 14.06
C LEU A 211 -0.12 14.92 15.23
N HIS A 212 -1.17 15.69 15.50
CA HIS A 212 -1.23 16.59 16.64
C HIS A 212 -2.04 16.07 17.81
N LYS A 213 -2.56 14.84 17.71
CA LYS A 213 -3.20 14.18 18.84
C LYS A 213 -2.12 13.81 19.85
N LYS A 214 -2.33 14.19 21.11
CA LYS A 214 -1.38 13.83 22.18
C LYS A 214 -1.63 12.40 22.62
N GLU A 215 -0.56 11.68 22.91
CA GLU A 215 -0.65 10.39 23.59
C GLU A 215 -1.15 10.66 25.03
N THR A 216 -2.22 9.97 25.42
CA THR A 216 -2.70 10.04 26.79
C THR A 216 -1.79 9.14 27.61
N SER A 217 -0.97 9.73 28.49
CA SER A 217 -0.14 8.96 29.43
C SER A 217 -1.06 8.07 30.28
N LEU A 218 -0.85 6.77 30.21
CA LEU A 218 -1.43 5.80 31.13
C LEU A 218 -0.82 5.96 32.52
#